data_498c2170d917c1c91e478b343228d163
#
_entry.id   498c2170d917c1c91e478b343228d163
#
_cell.length_a   1.000
_cell.length_b   1.000
_cell.length_c   1.000
_cell.angle_alpha   90.00
_cell.angle_beta   90.00
_cell.angle_gamma   90.00
#
_symmetry.space_group_name_H-M   'P 1'
#
loop_
_entity.id
_entity.type
_entity.pdbx_description
1 polymer ?
#
loop_
_entity_poly.entity_id
_entity_poly.type
_entity_poly.pdbx_seq_one_letter_code
_entity_poly.pdbx_strand_id
1 'polypeptide(L)'
;MSPATDTTGDIRNVIVVGSGPAGYTAALYTARASLKPLVFEGAVTAGGALVQTTEVENFPGFRDGIMGPDLMDNMRAQAERFGAELVPDDIVEVDLTGAVKTVTDSAGTVHRAKAVIVATGSQHRKLNLPGEDALSGRGVSYCATCDGFFFREHDIVVVGGGDTAMEEATFLSRFAKSVTIVHRRDTLRASKSMQDRAFADPKISFAWNSEVAEIHEDGGKLAGLTLRDTVTGETSHLSATGLFVAIGHDPRTDLVTGQLDLDDEGYLKVASPSTRTNIAGVFGAGDVVDHTYRQAITAAGSGCAAALDAERYLAALSDAGTSGEPVAATV
;
A
#
# COMPACT_ATOMS: atom_id res chain seq x y z
N MET A 1 9.94 26.57 21.11
CA MET A 1 9.53 25.16 21.25
C MET A 1 8.93 25.03 22.64
N SER A 2 7.59 24.98 22.74
CA SER A 2 6.94 24.65 24.03
C SER A 2 7.09 23.15 24.25
N PRO A 3 7.34 22.71 25.49
CA PRO A 3 7.38 21.27 25.77
C PRO A 3 6.00 20.68 25.54
N ALA A 4 5.96 19.52 24.86
CA ALA A 4 4.76 18.74 24.71
C ALA A 4 4.13 18.51 26.09
N THR A 5 2.86 18.78 26.22
CA THR A 5 2.10 18.52 27.44
C THR A 5 2.03 17.00 27.65
N ASP A 6 2.79 16.51 28.62
CA ASP A 6 2.73 15.12 29.10
C ASP A 6 1.32 14.88 29.68
N THR A 7 0.41 14.42 28.84
CA THR A 7 -0.86 13.87 29.32
C THR A 7 -0.56 12.45 29.76
N THR A 8 -0.51 12.23 31.07
CA THR A 8 -0.48 10.91 31.73
C THR A 8 -1.76 10.12 31.42
N GLY A 9 -2.01 9.86 30.14
CA GLY A 9 -3.07 9.00 29.65
C GLY A 9 -2.71 7.54 29.89
N ASP A 10 -3.74 6.71 30.06
CA ASP A 10 -3.60 5.25 30.21
C ASP A 10 -2.74 4.67 29.08
N ILE A 11 -1.81 3.76 29.45
CA ILE A 11 -1.01 3.01 28.46
C ILE A 11 -1.96 2.03 27.76
N ARG A 12 -2.19 2.24 26.46
CA ARG A 12 -2.99 1.36 25.62
C ARG A 12 -2.31 0.00 25.46
N ASN A 13 -3.09 -1.04 25.22
CA ASN A 13 -2.49 -2.34 24.86
C ASN A 13 -1.90 -2.27 23.46
N VAL A 14 -2.67 -1.75 22.47
CA VAL A 14 -2.28 -1.68 21.07
C VAL A 14 -2.66 -0.33 20.48
N ILE A 15 -1.76 0.26 19.71
CA ILE A 15 -2.05 1.33 18.77
C ILE A 15 -1.81 0.80 17.34
N VAL A 16 -2.74 1.08 16.42
CA VAL A 16 -2.61 0.78 14.99
C VAL A 16 -2.45 2.09 14.24
N VAL A 17 -1.40 2.20 13.43
CA VAL A 17 -1.14 3.38 12.59
C VAL A 17 -1.44 3.03 11.15
N GLY A 18 -2.54 3.57 10.63
CA GLY A 18 -3.07 3.32 9.29
C GLY A 18 -4.39 2.56 9.30
N SER A 19 -5.22 2.82 8.29
CA SER A 19 -6.61 2.38 8.18
C SER A 19 -6.95 1.64 6.89
N GLY A 20 -5.95 1.26 6.09
CA GLY A 20 -6.16 0.38 4.94
C GLY A 20 -6.65 -1.02 5.37
N PRO A 21 -6.84 -1.96 4.44
CA PRO A 21 -7.31 -3.32 4.76
C PRO A 21 -6.48 -4.00 5.85
N ALA A 22 -5.17 -3.75 5.92
CA ALA A 22 -4.30 -4.25 6.99
C ALA A 22 -4.64 -3.65 8.34
N GLY A 23 -4.79 -2.31 8.41
CA GLY A 23 -5.07 -1.59 9.65
C GLY A 23 -6.43 -1.95 10.24
N TYR A 24 -7.50 -1.91 9.44
CA TYR A 24 -8.82 -2.29 9.94
C TYR A 24 -8.94 -3.77 10.30
N THR A 25 -8.24 -4.66 9.57
CA THR A 25 -8.21 -6.08 9.96
C THR A 25 -7.44 -6.26 11.27
N ALA A 26 -6.31 -5.59 11.46
CA ALA A 26 -5.58 -5.60 12.72
C ALA A 26 -6.44 -5.06 13.88
N ALA A 27 -7.15 -3.95 13.65
CA ALA A 27 -8.08 -3.36 14.61
C ALA A 27 -9.22 -4.33 14.99
N LEU A 28 -9.83 -4.98 14.01
CA LEU A 28 -10.89 -5.96 14.22
C LEU A 28 -10.42 -7.13 15.11
N TYR A 29 -9.28 -7.74 14.77
CA TYR A 29 -8.79 -8.92 15.51
C TYR A 29 -8.33 -8.56 16.91
N THR A 30 -7.62 -7.44 17.09
CA THR A 30 -7.20 -6.96 18.43
C THR A 30 -8.41 -6.53 19.28
N ALA A 31 -9.43 -5.91 18.69
CA ALA A 31 -10.68 -5.58 19.38
C ALA A 31 -11.42 -6.84 19.86
N ARG A 32 -11.52 -7.87 19.00
CA ARG A 32 -12.12 -9.17 19.36
C ARG A 32 -11.35 -9.91 20.45
N ALA A 33 -10.04 -9.70 20.54
CA ALA A 33 -9.21 -10.18 21.65
C ALA A 33 -9.34 -9.30 22.93
N SER A 34 -10.29 -8.36 22.97
CA SER A 34 -10.52 -7.44 24.08
C SER A 34 -9.34 -6.52 24.41
N LEU A 35 -8.46 -6.26 23.45
CA LEU A 35 -7.28 -5.42 23.64
C LEU A 35 -7.57 -3.91 23.50
N LYS A 36 -8.79 -3.53 23.06
CA LYS A 36 -9.26 -2.14 22.90
C LYS A 36 -8.27 -1.29 22.10
N PRO A 37 -8.00 -1.62 20.82
CA PRO A 37 -7.04 -0.90 20.01
C PRO A 37 -7.47 0.55 19.78
N LEU A 38 -6.49 1.46 19.81
CA LEU A 38 -6.62 2.82 19.29
C LEU A 38 -6.04 2.84 17.86
N VAL A 39 -6.83 3.33 16.90
CA VAL A 39 -6.47 3.30 15.47
C VAL A 39 -6.41 4.72 14.94
N PHE A 40 -5.28 5.11 14.39
CA PHE A 40 -5.14 6.37 13.67
C PHE A 40 -5.36 6.13 12.19
N GLU A 41 -6.46 6.69 11.69
CA GLU A 41 -6.97 6.40 10.35
C GLU A 41 -6.33 7.25 9.24
N GLY A 42 -5.70 8.36 9.62
CA GLY A 42 -5.28 9.44 8.73
C GLY A 42 -6.38 10.50 8.59
N ALA A 43 -5.99 11.77 8.54
CA ALA A 43 -6.93 12.89 8.55
C ALA A 43 -7.72 13.03 7.22
N VAL A 44 -7.12 12.64 6.09
CA VAL A 44 -7.69 12.89 4.75
C VAL A 44 -8.11 11.59 4.04
N THR A 45 -7.42 10.49 4.29
CA THR A 45 -7.58 9.22 3.55
C THR A 45 -7.88 8.04 4.46
N ALA A 46 -8.83 8.21 5.39
CA ALA A 46 -9.32 7.10 6.19
C ALA A 46 -9.82 5.97 5.28
N GLY A 47 -9.32 4.72 5.49
CA GLY A 47 -9.57 3.58 4.60
C GLY A 47 -8.44 3.30 3.58
N GLY A 48 -7.42 4.19 3.49
CA GLY A 48 -6.24 3.98 2.67
C GLY A 48 -6.51 4.05 1.15
N ALA A 49 -5.73 3.32 0.35
CA ALA A 49 -5.79 3.41 -1.11
C ALA A 49 -7.15 2.99 -1.71
N LEU A 50 -7.89 2.10 -1.06
CA LEU A 50 -9.16 1.58 -1.61
C LEU A 50 -10.29 2.61 -1.61
N VAL A 51 -10.24 3.65 -0.79
CA VAL A 51 -11.27 4.72 -0.84
C VAL A 51 -11.16 5.58 -2.09
N GLN A 52 -10.06 5.49 -2.81
CA GLN A 52 -9.80 6.23 -4.05
C GLN A 52 -10.03 5.37 -5.31
N THR A 53 -10.35 4.07 -5.14
CA THR A 53 -10.63 3.18 -6.27
C THR A 53 -12.11 3.05 -6.55
N THR A 54 -12.44 2.43 -7.68
CA THR A 54 -13.80 2.15 -8.10
C THR A 54 -14.25 0.78 -7.59
N GLU A 55 -14.64 -0.11 -8.46
CA GLU A 55 -15.10 -1.46 -8.13
C GLU A 55 -13.92 -2.39 -7.79
N VAL A 56 -14.07 -3.15 -6.72
CA VAL A 56 -13.14 -4.19 -6.26
C VAL A 56 -13.78 -5.55 -6.51
N GLU A 57 -13.34 -6.24 -7.57
CA GLU A 57 -13.89 -7.54 -7.97
C GLU A 57 -13.11 -8.73 -7.40
N ASN A 58 -11.92 -8.48 -6.86
CA ASN A 58 -10.96 -9.50 -6.44
C ASN A 58 -10.80 -9.64 -4.92
N PHE A 59 -11.73 -9.08 -4.12
CA PHE A 59 -11.78 -9.33 -2.68
C PHE A 59 -12.79 -10.45 -2.41
N PRO A 60 -12.34 -11.66 -1.99
CA PRO A 60 -13.23 -12.81 -1.78
C PRO A 60 -14.34 -12.53 -0.77
N GLY A 61 -15.55 -12.98 -1.07
CA GLY A 61 -16.75 -12.79 -0.24
C GLY A 61 -17.77 -11.83 -0.88
N PHE A 62 -17.37 -11.08 -1.90
CA PHE A 62 -18.24 -10.20 -2.68
C PHE A 62 -18.37 -10.74 -4.11
N ARG A 63 -19.38 -11.57 -4.32
CA ARG A 63 -19.59 -12.31 -5.60
C ARG A 63 -19.74 -11.38 -6.80
N ASP A 64 -20.40 -10.28 -6.61
CA ASP A 64 -20.74 -9.32 -7.66
C ASP A 64 -19.86 -8.05 -7.60
N GLY A 65 -18.69 -8.11 -6.90
CA GLY A 65 -17.84 -6.95 -6.63
C GLY A 65 -18.38 -6.07 -5.50
N ILE A 66 -17.60 -5.08 -5.13
CA ILE A 66 -17.97 -4.03 -4.16
C ILE A 66 -17.19 -2.77 -4.48
N MET A 67 -17.79 -1.59 -4.30
CA MET A 67 -17.05 -0.35 -4.40
C MET A 67 -15.97 -0.26 -3.33
N GLY A 68 -14.77 0.22 -3.67
CA GLY A 68 -13.67 0.33 -2.72
C GLY A 68 -14.03 1.10 -1.45
N PRO A 69 -14.67 2.30 -1.54
CA PRO A 69 -15.17 3.00 -0.37
C PRO A 69 -16.12 2.17 0.51
N ASP A 70 -17.09 1.47 -0.12
CA ASP A 70 -18.05 0.65 0.63
C ASP A 70 -17.39 -0.54 1.33
N LEU A 71 -16.36 -1.13 0.72
CA LEU A 71 -15.57 -2.18 1.38
C LEU A 71 -14.87 -1.63 2.62
N MET A 72 -14.26 -0.45 2.50
CA MET A 72 -13.54 0.15 3.64
C MET A 72 -14.49 0.61 4.75
N ASP A 73 -15.66 1.14 4.40
CA ASP A 73 -16.71 1.48 5.37
C ASP A 73 -17.21 0.24 6.12
N ASN A 74 -17.41 -0.88 5.43
CA ASN A 74 -17.77 -2.15 6.04
C ASN A 74 -16.69 -2.66 7.01
N MET A 75 -15.41 -2.60 6.62
CA MET A 75 -14.29 -3.02 7.47
C MET A 75 -14.16 -2.12 8.71
N ARG A 76 -14.31 -0.81 8.52
CA ARG A 76 -14.32 0.20 9.58
C ARG A 76 -15.42 -0.07 10.60
N ALA A 77 -16.66 -0.17 10.13
CA ALA A 77 -17.84 -0.44 10.98
C ALA A 77 -17.71 -1.78 11.71
N GLN A 78 -17.09 -2.79 11.09
CA GLN A 78 -16.84 -4.07 11.71
C GLN A 78 -15.84 -3.94 12.88
N ALA A 79 -14.77 -3.18 12.74
CA ALA A 79 -13.78 -2.95 13.79
C ALA A 79 -14.41 -2.16 14.96
N GLU A 80 -15.17 -1.10 14.68
CA GLU A 80 -15.90 -0.31 15.69
C GLU A 80 -16.90 -1.16 16.49
N ARG A 81 -17.64 -2.03 15.80
CA ARG A 81 -18.62 -2.92 16.44
C ARG A 81 -18.01 -3.79 17.54
N PHE A 82 -16.73 -4.16 17.41
CA PHE A 82 -16.00 -4.94 18.41
C PHE A 82 -15.22 -4.09 19.42
N GLY A 83 -15.32 -2.76 19.33
CA GLY A 83 -14.77 -1.83 20.31
C GLY A 83 -13.39 -1.28 19.97
N ALA A 84 -13.02 -1.26 18.70
CA ALA A 84 -11.90 -0.44 18.25
C ALA A 84 -12.25 1.05 18.37
N GLU A 85 -11.34 1.85 18.89
CA GLU A 85 -11.45 3.31 18.94
C GLU A 85 -10.73 3.87 17.70
N LEU A 86 -11.47 4.53 16.82
CA LEU A 86 -10.97 5.05 15.54
C LEU A 86 -10.84 6.57 15.62
N VAL A 87 -9.67 7.08 15.27
CA VAL A 87 -9.33 8.51 15.30
C VAL A 87 -8.96 8.97 13.90
N PRO A 88 -9.73 9.88 13.29
CA PRO A 88 -9.44 10.42 11.96
C PRO A 88 -8.36 11.50 12.05
N ASP A 89 -7.15 11.11 12.39
CA ASP A 89 -6.00 11.99 12.51
C ASP A 89 -4.73 11.26 12.06
N ASP A 90 -3.70 12.04 11.74
CA ASP A 90 -2.39 11.55 11.34
C ASP A 90 -1.45 11.41 12.54
N ILE A 91 -0.59 10.39 12.50
CA ILE A 91 0.58 10.32 13.38
C ILE A 91 1.75 11.02 12.68
N VAL A 92 2.37 11.97 13.39
CA VAL A 92 3.46 12.80 12.86
C VAL A 92 4.82 12.46 13.45
N GLU A 93 4.85 11.77 14.59
CA GLU A 93 6.09 11.37 15.26
C GLU A 93 5.87 10.08 16.06
N VAL A 94 6.91 9.25 16.16
CA VAL A 94 6.92 8.04 16.99
C VAL A 94 8.23 7.89 17.76
N ASP A 95 8.16 7.32 18.96
CA ASP A 95 9.30 6.70 19.64
C ASP A 95 8.92 5.25 19.98
N LEU A 96 9.55 4.33 19.25
CA LEU A 96 9.28 2.90 19.33
C LEU A 96 10.32 2.14 20.17
N THR A 97 11.35 2.80 20.68
CA THR A 97 12.53 2.17 21.28
C THR A 97 12.31 1.65 22.70
N GLY A 98 11.41 2.28 23.47
CA GLY A 98 11.16 1.91 24.87
C GLY A 98 10.26 0.68 25.05
N ALA A 99 10.10 0.21 26.28
CA ALA A 99 9.11 -0.80 26.65
C ALA A 99 7.68 -0.31 26.44
N VAL A 100 7.44 0.98 26.65
CA VAL A 100 6.22 1.69 26.28
C VAL A 100 6.52 2.51 25.04
N LYS A 101 5.79 2.27 23.97
CA LYS A 101 5.90 3.00 22.70
C LYS A 101 5.09 4.29 22.80
N THR A 102 5.54 5.32 22.10
CA THR A 102 4.77 6.57 21.97
C THR A 102 4.52 6.90 20.52
N VAL A 103 3.35 7.44 20.24
CA VAL A 103 2.98 8.03 18.96
C VAL A 103 2.38 9.41 19.22
N THR A 104 2.73 10.39 18.39
CA THR A 104 2.25 11.78 18.53
C THR A 104 1.33 12.08 17.35
N ASP A 105 0.12 12.55 17.64
CA ASP A 105 -0.85 12.96 16.63
C ASP A 105 -0.56 14.35 16.05
N SER A 106 -1.31 14.78 15.05
CA SER A 106 -1.11 16.07 14.37
C SER A 106 -1.35 17.28 15.28
N ALA A 107 -2.13 17.11 16.36
CA ALA A 107 -2.36 18.12 17.39
C ALA A 107 -1.22 18.21 18.42
N GLY A 108 -0.25 17.30 18.36
CA GLY A 108 0.87 17.21 19.31
C GLY A 108 0.54 16.42 20.59
N THR A 109 -0.58 15.67 20.60
CA THR A 109 -0.92 14.80 21.74
C THR A 109 -0.12 13.52 21.67
N VAL A 110 0.52 13.16 22.77
CA VAL A 110 1.31 11.92 22.90
C VAL A 110 0.42 10.79 23.41
N HIS A 111 0.32 9.73 22.63
CA HIS A 111 -0.38 8.48 22.97
C HIS A 111 0.65 7.39 23.28
N ARG A 112 0.35 6.56 24.29
CA ARG A 112 1.26 5.54 24.80
C ARG A 112 0.68 4.16 24.64
N ALA A 113 1.50 3.19 24.19
CA ALA A 113 1.05 1.81 24.03
C ALA A 113 2.16 0.80 24.37
N LYS A 114 1.75 -0.42 24.73
CA LYS A 114 2.66 -1.57 24.90
C LYS A 114 3.07 -2.16 23.56
N ALA A 115 2.17 -2.10 22.57
CA ALA A 115 2.41 -2.59 21.22
C ALA A 115 1.93 -1.59 20.16
N VAL A 116 2.63 -1.55 19.01
CA VAL A 116 2.28 -0.72 17.85
C VAL A 116 2.27 -1.59 16.60
N ILE A 117 1.20 -1.47 15.80
CA ILE A 117 1.11 -2.08 14.46
C ILE A 117 1.23 -0.97 13.42
N VAL A 118 2.28 -1.02 12.61
CA VAL A 118 2.52 -0.10 11.50
C VAL A 118 1.85 -0.67 10.25
N ALA A 119 0.79 0.01 9.77
CA ALA A 119 -0.02 -0.38 8.63
C ALA A 119 -0.23 0.81 7.67
N THR A 120 0.82 1.61 7.49
CA THR A 120 0.81 2.89 6.76
C THR A 120 0.69 2.72 5.24
N GLY A 121 0.92 1.50 4.74
CA GLY A 121 0.78 1.14 3.34
C GLY A 121 1.90 1.66 2.44
N SER A 122 1.62 1.72 1.14
CA SER A 122 2.50 2.26 0.11
C SER A 122 1.73 3.19 -0.83
N GLN A 123 2.46 3.93 -1.64
CA GLN A 123 1.91 4.83 -2.64
C GLN A 123 2.54 4.50 -4.00
N HIS A 124 1.72 4.33 -5.03
CA HIS A 124 2.22 4.22 -6.40
C HIS A 124 2.85 5.54 -6.86
N ARG A 125 3.91 5.42 -7.65
CA ARG A 125 4.53 6.57 -8.30
C ARG A 125 3.69 7.01 -9.49
N LYS A 126 3.48 8.33 -9.60
CA LYS A 126 2.74 8.94 -10.69
C LYS A 126 3.67 9.52 -11.75
N LEU A 127 3.15 9.72 -12.94
CA LEU A 127 3.82 10.50 -13.99
C LEU A 127 3.79 12.00 -13.66
N ASN A 128 2.88 12.40 -12.78
CA ASN A 128 2.61 13.80 -12.39
C ASN A 128 2.22 14.68 -13.59
N LEU A 129 1.44 14.11 -14.48
CA LEU A 129 0.93 14.84 -15.66
C LEU A 129 -0.47 15.39 -15.39
N PRO A 130 -0.81 16.53 -16.01
CA PRO A 130 -2.18 17.04 -15.96
C PRO A 130 -3.18 16.01 -16.45
N GLY A 131 -4.29 15.84 -15.70
CA GLY A 131 -5.34 14.87 -16.03
C GLY A 131 -5.13 13.47 -15.49
N GLU A 132 -3.93 13.09 -15.05
CA GLU A 132 -3.63 11.74 -14.56
C GLU A 132 -4.58 11.31 -13.43
N ASP A 133 -4.74 12.15 -12.41
CA ASP A 133 -5.61 11.85 -11.26
C ASP A 133 -7.10 11.84 -11.64
N ALA A 134 -7.53 12.75 -12.51
CA ALA A 134 -8.93 12.83 -12.94
C ALA A 134 -9.35 11.61 -13.77
N LEU A 135 -8.39 10.94 -14.43
CA LEU A 135 -8.61 9.76 -15.25
C LEU A 135 -8.30 8.45 -14.51
N SER A 136 -7.94 8.49 -13.24
CA SER A 136 -7.80 7.29 -12.41
C SER A 136 -9.13 6.53 -12.35
N GLY A 137 -9.12 5.22 -12.70
CA GLY A 137 -10.32 4.42 -12.88
C GLY A 137 -11.16 4.75 -14.14
N ARG A 138 -10.68 5.69 -14.99
CA ARG A 138 -11.35 6.10 -16.24
C ARG A 138 -10.42 6.00 -17.45
N GLY A 139 -9.50 5.06 -17.40
CA GLY A 139 -8.50 4.80 -18.43
C GLY A 139 -7.06 4.85 -17.90
N VAL A 140 -6.81 5.45 -16.74
CA VAL A 140 -5.52 5.41 -16.06
C VAL A 140 -5.61 4.46 -14.87
N SER A 141 -4.63 3.56 -14.73
CA SER A 141 -4.51 2.57 -13.65
C SER A 141 -3.05 2.43 -13.19
N TYR A 142 -2.87 1.93 -11.97
CA TYR A 142 -1.57 1.64 -11.36
C TYR A 142 -1.43 0.17 -10.94
N CYS A 143 -2.42 -0.68 -11.31
CA CYS A 143 -2.45 -2.09 -10.94
C CYS A 143 -3.11 -2.93 -12.03
N ALA A 144 -2.32 -3.64 -12.81
CA ALA A 144 -2.84 -4.52 -13.86
C ALA A 144 -3.72 -5.66 -13.31
N THR A 145 -3.34 -6.23 -12.17
CA THR A 145 -4.09 -7.32 -11.53
C THR A 145 -5.45 -6.86 -11.00
N CYS A 146 -5.55 -5.57 -10.60
CA CYS A 146 -6.80 -5.00 -10.11
C CYS A 146 -7.76 -4.66 -11.25
N ASP A 147 -7.28 -3.92 -12.24
CA ASP A 147 -8.12 -3.24 -13.21
C ASP A 147 -8.07 -3.85 -14.61
N GLY A 148 -7.10 -4.74 -14.87
CA GLY A 148 -6.84 -5.23 -16.21
C GLY A 148 -8.04 -5.88 -16.89
N PHE A 149 -8.96 -6.49 -16.13
CA PHE A 149 -10.17 -7.11 -16.66
C PHE A 149 -11.10 -6.10 -17.36
N PHE A 150 -11.15 -4.85 -16.91
CA PHE A 150 -11.97 -3.78 -17.50
C PHE A 150 -11.45 -3.30 -18.87
N PHE A 151 -10.20 -3.67 -19.21
CA PHE A 151 -9.52 -3.24 -20.43
C PHE A 151 -9.46 -4.35 -21.52
N ARG A 152 -10.45 -5.26 -21.55
CA ARG A 152 -10.56 -6.30 -22.59
C ARG A 152 -10.76 -5.65 -23.95
N GLU A 153 -10.01 -6.17 -24.96
CA GLU A 153 -10.03 -5.67 -26.35
C GLU A 153 -9.63 -4.18 -26.50
N HIS A 154 -8.99 -3.60 -25.48
CA HIS A 154 -8.45 -2.24 -25.54
C HIS A 154 -7.01 -2.21 -26.06
N ASP A 155 -6.64 -1.09 -26.66
CA ASP A 155 -5.24 -0.73 -26.92
C ASP A 155 -4.68 -0.10 -25.64
N ILE A 156 -3.71 -0.80 -25.01
CA ILE A 156 -3.17 -0.48 -23.68
C ILE A 156 -1.73 0.02 -23.80
N VAL A 157 -1.40 1.00 -22.98
CA VAL A 157 -0.02 1.45 -22.77
C VAL A 157 0.41 1.09 -21.35
N VAL A 158 1.61 0.52 -21.19
CA VAL A 158 2.28 0.28 -19.90
C VAL A 158 3.53 1.14 -19.85
N VAL A 159 3.62 2.04 -18.87
CA VAL A 159 4.80 2.88 -18.68
C VAL A 159 5.72 2.26 -17.65
N GLY A 160 6.93 1.90 -18.07
CA GLY A 160 7.93 1.33 -17.17
C GLY A 160 9.01 0.56 -17.90
N GLY A 161 9.95 -0.03 -17.17
CA GLY A 161 11.07 -0.80 -17.75
C GLY A 161 11.72 -1.76 -16.76
N GLY A 162 11.12 -1.97 -15.60
CA GLY A 162 11.49 -2.98 -14.61
C GLY A 162 10.65 -4.25 -14.72
N ASP A 163 10.89 -5.21 -13.82
CA ASP A 163 10.17 -6.49 -13.77
C ASP A 163 8.66 -6.28 -13.66
N THR A 164 8.20 -5.38 -12.81
CA THR A 164 6.77 -5.04 -12.66
C THR A 164 6.12 -4.63 -13.99
N ALA A 165 6.77 -3.77 -14.78
CA ALA A 165 6.22 -3.34 -16.06
C ALA A 165 6.11 -4.48 -17.07
N MET A 166 7.09 -5.40 -17.09
CA MET A 166 7.05 -6.58 -17.95
C MET A 166 5.98 -7.58 -17.49
N GLU A 167 5.83 -7.77 -16.19
CA GLU A 167 4.82 -8.62 -15.59
C GLU A 167 3.42 -8.10 -15.89
N GLU A 168 3.17 -6.82 -15.65
CA GLU A 168 1.90 -6.18 -15.95
C GLU A 168 1.56 -6.23 -17.44
N ALA A 169 2.52 -5.92 -18.33
CA ALA A 169 2.30 -5.99 -19.76
C ALA A 169 1.96 -7.41 -20.23
N THR A 170 2.67 -8.43 -19.74
CA THR A 170 2.37 -9.84 -20.08
C THR A 170 1.07 -10.35 -19.44
N PHE A 171 0.66 -9.81 -18.32
CA PHE A 171 -0.65 -10.08 -17.73
C PHE A 171 -1.77 -9.48 -18.59
N LEU A 172 -1.64 -8.19 -18.94
CA LEU A 172 -2.62 -7.44 -19.73
C LEU A 172 -2.77 -7.99 -21.16
N SER A 173 -1.69 -8.47 -21.78
CA SER A 173 -1.73 -9.02 -23.14
C SER A 173 -2.69 -10.20 -23.31
N ARG A 174 -3.02 -10.91 -22.22
CA ARG A 174 -3.94 -12.06 -22.25
C ARG A 174 -5.33 -11.69 -22.72
N PHE A 175 -5.77 -10.46 -22.49
CA PHE A 175 -7.11 -9.99 -22.82
C PHE A 175 -7.14 -8.66 -23.58
N ALA A 176 -6.07 -7.88 -23.58
CA ALA A 176 -5.97 -6.68 -24.38
C ALA A 176 -5.95 -6.98 -25.89
N LYS A 177 -6.32 -6.00 -26.69
CA LYS A 177 -6.13 -6.03 -28.14
C LYS A 177 -4.65 -5.87 -28.48
N SER A 178 -3.99 -4.89 -27.87
CA SER A 178 -2.55 -4.64 -27.99
C SER A 178 -2.02 -4.02 -26.70
N VAL A 179 -0.71 -4.20 -26.42
CA VAL A 179 0.00 -3.56 -25.31
C VAL A 179 1.24 -2.88 -25.87
N THR A 180 1.40 -1.60 -25.60
CA THR A 180 2.63 -0.86 -25.93
C THR A 180 3.38 -0.49 -24.64
N ILE A 181 4.58 -1.02 -24.47
CA ILE A 181 5.44 -0.63 -23.35
C ILE A 181 6.19 0.64 -23.73
N VAL A 182 5.96 1.72 -22.98
CA VAL A 182 6.67 2.99 -23.12
C VAL A 182 7.83 3.04 -22.14
N HIS A 183 9.05 3.12 -22.67
CA HIS A 183 10.25 3.16 -21.84
C HIS A 183 11.21 4.28 -22.27
N ARG A 184 11.66 5.06 -21.28
CA ARG A 184 12.50 6.26 -21.49
C ARG A 184 13.94 6.00 -21.96
N ARG A 185 14.34 4.74 -22.10
CA ARG A 185 15.68 4.30 -22.56
C ARG A 185 15.54 3.27 -23.67
N ASP A 186 16.65 2.90 -24.27
CA ASP A 186 16.78 1.84 -25.27
C ASP A 186 16.99 0.44 -24.67
N THR A 187 17.12 0.35 -23.33
CA THR A 187 17.39 -0.89 -22.60
C THR A 187 16.54 -0.98 -21.33
N LEU A 188 16.00 -2.17 -21.07
CA LEU A 188 15.19 -2.47 -19.88
C LEU A 188 16.07 -2.75 -18.66
N ARG A 189 15.54 -2.47 -17.47
CA ARG A 189 16.14 -2.90 -16.21
C ARG A 189 15.58 -4.23 -15.70
N ALA A 190 14.53 -4.72 -16.33
CA ALA A 190 13.89 -5.99 -16.00
C ALA A 190 14.87 -7.16 -16.10
N SER A 191 14.62 -8.23 -15.35
CA SER A 191 15.36 -9.48 -15.47
C SER A 191 15.24 -10.07 -16.87
N LYS A 192 16.27 -10.80 -17.31
CA LYS A 192 16.31 -11.36 -18.66
C LYS A 192 15.10 -12.26 -18.96
N SER A 193 14.65 -13.04 -17.98
CA SER A 193 13.49 -13.90 -18.13
C SER A 193 12.19 -13.15 -18.38
N MET A 194 12.02 -11.97 -17.74
CA MET A 194 10.84 -11.12 -17.92
C MET A 194 10.90 -10.39 -19.26
N GLN A 195 12.09 -9.94 -19.67
CA GLN A 195 12.30 -9.36 -21.00
C GLN A 195 11.95 -10.37 -22.11
N ASP A 196 12.46 -11.61 -22.01
CA ASP A 196 12.22 -12.66 -23.02
C ASP A 196 10.74 -13.00 -23.15
N ARG A 197 9.99 -13.00 -22.05
CA ARG A 197 8.53 -13.18 -22.08
C ARG A 197 7.83 -12.04 -22.82
N ALA A 198 8.18 -10.79 -22.51
CA ALA A 198 7.57 -9.63 -23.13
C ALA A 198 7.91 -9.55 -24.64
N PHE A 199 9.16 -9.86 -25.03
CA PHE A 199 9.55 -9.89 -26.44
C PHE A 199 8.93 -11.04 -27.24
N ALA A 200 8.61 -12.15 -26.58
CA ALA A 200 7.99 -13.31 -27.24
C ALA A 200 6.49 -13.13 -27.48
N ASP A 201 5.83 -12.19 -26.81
CA ASP A 201 4.40 -11.97 -26.94
C ASP A 201 4.08 -11.10 -28.18
N PRO A 202 3.34 -11.61 -29.18
CA PRO A 202 3.04 -10.89 -30.41
C PRO A 202 2.12 -9.67 -30.20
N LYS A 203 1.46 -9.56 -29.07
CA LYS A 203 0.59 -8.41 -28.72
C LYS A 203 1.37 -7.28 -28.09
N ILE A 204 2.63 -7.52 -27.65
CA ILE A 204 3.45 -6.53 -26.96
C ILE A 204 4.39 -5.84 -27.96
N SER A 205 4.36 -4.53 -27.97
CA SER A 205 5.28 -3.66 -28.70
C SER A 205 6.00 -2.71 -27.75
N PHE A 206 7.09 -2.09 -28.21
CA PHE A 206 7.91 -1.20 -27.39
C PHE A 206 8.06 0.17 -28.07
N ALA A 207 7.77 1.22 -27.31
CA ALA A 207 8.16 2.59 -27.64
C ALA A 207 9.40 2.93 -26.80
N TRP A 208 10.56 2.73 -27.41
CA TRP A 208 11.86 3.02 -26.82
C TRP A 208 12.18 4.51 -26.83
N ASN A 209 13.08 4.92 -25.90
CA ASN A 209 13.48 6.31 -25.75
C ASN A 209 12.29 7.27 -25.68
N SER A 210 11.21 6.83 -25.06
CA SER A 210 9.94 7.54 -25.06
C SER A 210 9.42 7.72 -23.64
N GLU A 211 8.87 8.88 -23.38
CA GLU A 211 8.13 9.19 -22.16
C GLU A 211 6.77 9.79 -22.52
N VAL A 212 5.80 9.62 -21.63
CA VAL A 212 4.49 10.26 -21.79
C VAL A 212 4.63 11.73 -21.45
N ALA A 213 4.34 12.60 -22.40
CA ALA A 213 4.38 14.05 -22.24
C ALA A 213 2.99 14.65 -21.94
N GLU A 214 1.93 14.07 -22.52
CA GLU A 214 0.56 14.52 -22.32
C GLU A 214 -0.40 13.34 -22.31
N ILE A 215 -1.47 13.47 -21.53
CA ILE A 215 -2.60 12.54 -21.48
C ILE A 215 -3.80 13.21 -22.12
N HIS A 216 -4.40 12.59 -23.13
CA HIS A 216 -5.56 13.13 -23.83
C HIS A 216 -6.85 12.50 -23.30
N GLU A 217 -7.85 13.34 -23.13
CA GLU A 217 -9.17 12.96 -22.64
C GLU A 217 -10.23 13.24 -23.72
N ASP A 218 -11.20 12.35 -23.83
CA ASP A 218 -12.44 12.57 -24.55
C ASP A 218 -13.61 11.98 -23.75
N GLY A 219 -14.60 12.83 -23.47
CA GLY A 219 -15.80 12.43 -22.74
C GLY A 219 -15.54 11.88 -21.32
N GLY A 220 -14.51 12.35 -20.63
CA GLY A 220 -14.13 11.95 -19.27
C GLY A 220 -13.37 10.63 -19.22
N LYS A 221 -12.83 10.15 -20.36
CA LYS A 221 -12.05 8.91 -20.47
C LYS A 221 -10.76 9.15 -21.22
N LEU A 222 -9.78 8.28 -21.01
CA LEU A 222 -8.53 8.28 -21.75
C LEU A 222 -8.79 8.06 -23.25
N ALA A 223 -8.26 8.94 -24.10
CA ALA A 223 -8.42 8.89 -25.56
C ALA A 223 -7.09 8.79 -26.33
N GLY A 224 -5.97 8.89 -25.66
CA GLY A 224 -4.64 8.80 -26.24
C GLY A 224 -3.58 9.48 -25.44
N LEU A 225 -2.35 9.44 -25.92
CA LEU A 225 -1.17 10.02 -25.29
C LEU A 225 -0.32 10.77 -26.32
N THR A 226 0.35 11.82 -25.89
CA THR A 226 1.53 12.34 -26.59
C THR A 226 2.78 11.74 -25.98
N LEU A 227 3.57 11.06 -26.79
CA LEU A 227 4.91 10.62 -26.41
C LEU A 227 5.93 11.67 -26.84
N ARG A 228 6.98 11.83 -26.03
CA ARG A 228 8.18 12.60 -26.37
C ARG A 228 9.37 11.66 -26.44
N ASP A 229 10.10 11.73 -27.55
CA ASP A 229 11.38 11.04 -27.67
C ASP A 229 12.41 11.70 -26.75
N THR A 230 13.04 10.91 -25.88
CA THR A 230 13.99 11.41 -24.87
C THR A 230 15.37 11.77 -25.44
N VAL A 231 15.65 11.39 -26.71
CA VAL A 231 16.92 11.66 -27.40
C VAL A 231 16.77 12.86 -28.34
N THR A 232 15.70 12.88 -29.15
CA THR A 232 15.50 13.92 -30.18
C THR A 232 14.61 15.07 -29.70
N GLY A 233 13.76 14.83 -28.68
CA GLY A 233 12.75 15.77 -28.21
C GLY A 233 11.49 15.84 -29.09
N GLU A 234 11.45 15.08 -30.18
CA GLU A 234 10.27 15.02 -31.07
C GLU A 234 9.07 14.39 -30.36
N THR A 235 7.88 14.88 -30.71
CA THR A 235 6.63 14.34 -30.16
C THR A 235 5.87 13.52 -31.20
N SER A 236 5.17 12.48 -30.72
CA SER A 236 4.31 11.65 -31.53
C SER A 236 3.04 11.32 -30.77
N HIS A 237 1.94 11.07 -31.51
CA HIS A 237 0.68 10.65 -30.91
C HIS A 237 0.59 9.12 -30.84
N LEU A 238 0.15 8.58 -29.70
CA LEU A 238 -0.14 7.18 -29.50
C LEU A 238 -1.61 7.03 -29.08
N SER A 239 -2.40 6.37 -29.93
CA SER A 239 -3.79 6.04 -29.59
C SER A 239 -3.80 4.95 -28.52
N ALA A 240 -4.49 5.20 -27.41
CA ALA A 240 -4.67 4.24 -26.32
C ALA A 240 -5.94 4.59 -25.54
N THR A 241 -6.58 3.57 -25.01
CA THR A 241 -7.75 3.71 -24.15
C THR A 241 -7.51 3.16 -22.73
N GLY A 242 -6.29 2.63 -22.48
CA GLY A 242 -5.79 2.21 -21.19
C GLY A 242 -4.34 2.63 -20.98
N LEU A 243 -4.04 3.26 -19.88
CA LEU A 243 -2.70 3.63 -19.43
C LEU A 243 -2.41 3.01 -18.07
N PHE A 244 -1.43 2.12 -18.00
CA PHE A 244 -0.95 1.51 -16.77
C PHE A 244 0.41 2.08 -16.40
N VAL A 245 0.50 2.69 -15.21
CA VAL A 245 1.73 3.35 -14.75
C VAL A 245 2.49 2.41 -13.82
N ALA A 246 3.46 1.68 -14.37
CA ALA A 246 4.26 0.65 -13.71
C ALA A 246 5.70 1.12 -13.42
N ILE A 247 5.85 2.28 -12.77
CA ILE A 247 7.16 2.90 -12.48
C ILE A 247 7.61 2.75 -11.02
N GLY A 248 6.90 1.91 -10.25
CA GLY A 248 7.22 1.55 -8.88
C GLY A 248 6.28 2.15 -7.84
N HIS A 249 6.55 1.79 -6.60
CA HIS A 249 5.81 2.23 -5.42
C HIS A 249 6.80 2.79 -4.40
N ASP A 250 6.32 3.67 -3.53
CA ASP A 250 7.07 4.17 -2.40
C ASP A 250 6.33 3.72 -1.12
N PRO A 251 6.94 2.89 -0.27
CA PRO A 251 6.36 2.52 1.01
C PRO A 251 6.33 3.75 1.94
N ARG A 252 5.26 3.88 2.73
CA ARG A 252 5.11 5.00 3.67
C ARG A 252 5.83 4.70 4.97
N THR A 253 7.16 4.76 4.95
CA THR A 253 8.06 4.44 6.07
C THR A 253 8.74 5.64 6.70
N ASP A 254 8.50 6.86 6.21
CA ASP A 254 9.12 8.10 6.72
C ASP A 254 8.98 8.22 8.24
N LEU A 255 7.80 7.89 8.76
CA LEU A 255 7.46 7.94 10.19
C LEU A 255 8.36 7.05 11.06
N VAL A 256 8.83 5.93 10.53
CA VAL A 256 9.60 4.91 11.28
C VAL A 256 11.06 4.84 10.87
N THR A 257 11.48 5.70 9.94
CA THR A 257 12.86 5.76 9.46
C THR A 257 13.83 6.08 10.59
N GLY A 258 14.93 5.32 10.65
CA GLY A 258 15.96 5.45 11.70
C GLY A 258 15.64 4.71 13.00
N GLN A 259 14.44 4.13 13.13
CA GLN A 259 14.07 3.27 14.26
C GLN A 259 13.83 1.81 13.83
N LEU A 260 13.10 1.63 12.74
CA LEU A 260 12.84 0.28 12.21
C LEU A 260 13.76 -0.03 11.03
N ASP A 261 14.11 -1.31 10.89
CA ASP A 261 14.91 -1.80 9.77
C ASP A 261 14.10 -1.75 8.47
N LEU A 262 14.66 -1.12 7.46
CA LEU A 262 14.12 -1.06 6.11
C LEU A 262 14.98 -1.86 5.14
N ASP A 263 14.40 -2.33 4.04
CA ASP A 263 15.14 -2.93 2.95
C ASP A 263 15.71 -1.87 2.00
N ASP A 264 16.39 -2.31 0.94
CA ASP A 264 17.04 -1.41 -0.03
C ASP A 264 16.02 -0.62 -0.89
N GLU A 265 14.75 -1.04 -0.88
CA GLU A 265 13.64 -0.36 -1.56
C GLU A 265 12.81 0.51 -0.62
N GLY A 266 13.18 0.55 0.67
CA GLY A 266 12.55 1.35 1.71
C GLY A 266 11.36 0.68 2.41
N TYR A 267 11.07 -0.60 2.11
CA TYR A 267 10.01 -1.35 2.80
C TYR A 267 10.43 -1.78 4.20
N LEU A 268 9.46 -1.82 5.10
CA LEU A 268 9.67 -2.27 6.47
C LEU A 268 9.99 -3.76 6.51
N LYS A 269 11.12 -4.13 7.11
CA LYS A 269 11.50 -5.54 7.32
C LYS A 269 10.74 -6.17 8.47
N VAL A 270 10.23 -7.36 8.23
CA VAL A 270 9.60 -8.21 9.25
C VAL A 270 10.17 -9.63 9.21
N ALA A 271 10.09 -10.32 10.33
CA ALA A 271 10.56 -11.71 10.48
C ALA A 271 9.55 -12.70 9.86
N SER A 272 9.43 -12.71 8.53
CA SER A 272 8.47 -13.59 7.82
C SER A 272 8.60 -15.07 8.23
N PRO A 273 7.49 -15.79 8.46
CA PRO A 273 6.10 -15.39 8.22
C PRO A 273 5.45 -14.55 9.34
N SER A 274 6.17 -14.24 10.42
CA SER A 274 5.74 -13.32 11.47
C SER A 274 5.79 -11.87 10.97
N THR A 275 5.04 -11.00 11.63
CA THR A 275 4.98 -9.56 11.36
C THR A 275 5.88 -8.74 12.29
N ARG A 276 6.71 -9.41 13.11
CA ARG A 276 7.63 -8.77 14.06
C ARG A 276 8.72 -8.00 13.34
N THR A 277 8.96 -6.78 13.80
CA THR A 277 10.09 -5.95 13.36
C THR A 277 11.34 -6.21 14.21
N ASN A 278 12.40 -5.44 13.98
CA ASN A 278 13.61 -5.42 14.82
C ASN A 278 13.35 -4.90 16.26
N ILE A 279 12.20 -4.28 16.53
CA ILE A 279 11.85 -3.76 17.86
C ILE A 279 10.71 -4.60 18.46
N ALA A 280 10.94 -5.18 19.64
CA ALA A 280 9.94 -5.93 20.37
C ALA A 280 8.67 -5.11 20.66
N GLY A 281 7.49 -5.68 20.36
CA GLY A 281 6.19 -5.00 20.50
C GLY A 281 5.84 -4.09 19.32
N VAL A 282 6.65 -4.09 18.24
CA VAL A 282 6.33 -3.37 17.01
C VAL A 282 6.19 -4.36 15.86
N PHE A 283 5.09 -4.24 15.12
CA PHE A 283 4.69 -5.14 14.05
C PHE A 283 4.41 -4.36 12.77
N GLY A 284 4.70 -4.96 11.61
CA GLY A 284 4.41 -4.37 10.31
C GLY A 284 3.39 -5.18 9.52
N ALA A 285 2.45 -4.53 8.82
CA ALA A 285 1.43 -5.20 8.03
C ALA A 285 0.99 -4.39 6.81
N GLY A 286 0.55 -5.07 5.77
CA GLY A 286 0.09 -4.46 4.52
C GLY A 286 1.22 -4.04 3.61
N ASP A 287 0.92 -3.12 2.70
CA ASP A 287 1.83 -2.75 1.62
C ASP A 287 3.11 -2.04 2.11
N VAL A 288 3.18 -1.63 3.37
CA VAL A 288 4.42 -1.09 3.97
C VAL A 288 5.52 -2.15 4.11
N VAL A 289 5.13 -3.45 4.12
CA VAL A 289 6.03 -4.62 4.17
C VAL A 289 5.99 -5.47 2.90
N ASP A 290 4.94 -5.33 2.08
CA ASP A 290 4.70 -6.15 0.88
C ASP A 290 5.14 -5.42 -0.38
N HIS A 291 6.37 -5.66 -0.82
CA HIS A 291 6.88 -5.17 -2.11
C HIS A 291 6.45 -6.04 -3.31
N THR A 292 5.77 -7.18 -3.07
CA THR A 292 5.48 -8.19 -4.09
C THR A 292 4.04 -8.16 -4.59
N TYR A 293 3.07 -8.31 -3.70
CA TYR A 293 1.67 -8.54 -4.07
C TYR A 293 0.84 -7.26 -4.09
N ARG A 294 0.91 -6.45 -3.01
CA ARG A 294 0.16 -5.19 -2.85
C ARG A 294 -1.32 -5.35 -3.20
N GLN A 295 -1.97 -6.36 -2.58
CA GLN A 295 -3.38 -6.65 -2.76
C GLN A 295 -4.16 -6.43 -1.47
N ALA A 296 -5.42 -6.01 -1.58
CA ALA A 296 -6.29 -5.80 -0.42
C ALA A 296 -6.40 -7.05 0.47
N ILE A 297 -6.49 -8.24 -0.15
CA ILE A 297 -6.61 -9.49 0.58
C ILE A 297 -5.31 -9.91 1.29
N THR A 298 -4.13 -9.69 0.67
CA THR A 298 -2.84 -9.96 1.33
C THR A 298 -2.60 -8.96 2.46
N ALA A 299 -2.96 -7.71 2.27
CA ALA A 299 -2.92 -6.68 3.30
C ALA A 299 -3.82 -7.04 4.49
N ALA A 300 -5.07 -7.44 4.25
CA ALA A 300 -5.98 -7.92 5.29
C ALA A 300 -5.41 -9.16 6.02
N GLY A 301 -4.85 -10.12 5.27
CA GLY A 301 -4.21 -11.32 5.85
C GLY A 301 -3.03 -10.98 6.76
N SER A 302 -2.14 -10.06 6.34
CA SER A 302 -1.02 -9.61 7.16
C SER A 302 -1.47 -8.79 8.38
N GLY A 303 -2.54 -8.00 8.26
CA GLY A 303 -3.18 -7.32 9.38
C GLY A 303 -3.69 -8.28 10.45
N CYS A 304 -4.31 -9.39 10.02
CA CYS A 304 -4.70 -10.48 10.93
C CYS A 304 -3.46 -11.08 11.63
N ALA A 305 -2.40 -11.37 10.88
CA ALA A 305 -1.15 -11.92 11.44
C ALA A 305 -0.54 -10.97 12.48
N ALA A 306 -0.48 -9.66 12.18
CA ALA A 306 0.05 -8.65 13.10
C ALA A 306 -0.77 -8.55 14.40
N ALA A 307 -2.08 -8.63 14.31
CA ALA A 307 -2.95 -8.66 15.49
C ALA A 307 -2.66 -9.86 16.39
N LEU A 308 -2.50 -11.06 15.80
CA LEU A 308 -2.21 -12.29 16.53
C LEU A 308 -0.81 -12.26 17.15
N ASP A 309 0.19 -11.72 16.44
CA ASP A 309 1.54 -11.53 16.97
C ASP A 309 1.55 -10.53 18.14
N ALA A 310 0.78 -9.42 18.02
CA ALA A 310 0.64 -8.44 19.10
C ALA A 310 -0.07 -9.03 20.33
N GLU A 311 -1.12 -9.84 20.14
CA GLU A 311 -1.81 -10.54 21.24
C GLU A 311 -0.84 -11.45 22.00
N ARG A 312 -0.08 -12.30 21.29
CA ARG A 312 0.91 -13.20 21.89
C ARG A 312 2.00 -12.44 22.65
N TYR A 313 2.49 -11.35 22.08
CA TYR A 313 3.47 -10.49 22.74
C TYR A 313 2.92 -9.91 24.04
N LEU A 314 1.68 -9.40 24.04
CA LEU A 314 1.05 -8.83 25.23
C LEU A 314 0.76 -9.87 26.30
N ALA A 315 0.38 -11.10 25.92
CA ALA A 315 0.20 -12.22 26.85
C ALA A 315 1.53 -12.55 27.54
N ALA A 316 2.62 -12.68 26.76
CA ALA A 316 3.95 -12.94 27.32
C ALA A 316 4.44 -11.83 28.28
N LEU A 317 4.12 -10.54 27.99
CA LEU A 317 4.40 -9.44 28.92
C LEU A 317 3.63 -9.58 30.25
N SER A 318 2.39 -10.02 30.20
CA SER A 318 1.57 -10.22 31.40
C SER A 318 2.12 -11.36 32.26
N ASP A 319 2.54 -12.45 31.63
CA ASP A 319 3.11 -13.63 32.32
C ASP A 319 4.47 -13.30 32.97
N ALA A 320 5.33 -12.53 32.25
CA ALA A 320 6.62 -12.06 32.78
C ALA A 320 6.45 -11.08 33.96
N GLY A 321 5.45 -10.19 33.90
CA GLY A 321 5.11 -9.30 35.01
C GLY A 321 4.66 -10.02 36.28
N THR A 322 4.09 -11.21 36.13
CA THR A 322 3.70 -12.09 37.24
C THR A 322 4.83 -12.99 37.73
N SER A 323 5.82 -13.32 36.88
CA SER A 323 6.95 -14.19 37.22
C SER A 323 8.26 -13.46 37.58
N GLY A 324 8.33 -12.16 37.29
CA GLY A 324 9.55 -11.34 37.53
C GLY A 324 10.72 -11.64 36.58
N GLU A 325 10.50 -12.45 35.52
CA GLU A 325 11.53 -12.77 34.52
C GLU A 325 11.47 -11.81 33.32
N PRO A 326 12.62 -11.39 32.77
CA PRO A 326 12.63 -10.57 31.58
C PRO A 326 12.11 -11.37 30.37
N VAL A 327 11.22 -10.78 29.57
CA VAL A 327 10.76 -11.34 28.30
C VAL A 327 11.93 -11.41 27.33
N ALA A 328 12.51 -12.59 27.17
CA ALA A 328 13.49 -12.83 26.12
C ALA A 328 12.83 -12.58 24.75
N ALA A 329 13.51 -11.80 23.90
CA ALA A 329 13.17 -11.73 22.47
C ALA A 329 13.40 -13.15 21.89
N THR A 330 12.34 -13.95 21.90
CA THR A 330 12.41 -15.28 21.28
C THR A 330 12.39 -15.06 19.77
N VAL A 331 13.49 -15.44 19.15
CA VAL A 331 13.80 -15.42 17.71
C VAL A 331 12.74 -16.15 16.89
#